data_b925ebfcc5a24926c04d0fe48c7f0e6e
#
_entry.id   b925ebfcc5a24926c04d0fe48c7f0e6e
#
_cell.length_a   1.000
_cell.length_b   1.000
_cell.length_c   1.000
_cell.angle_alpha   90.00
_cell.angle_beta   90.00
_cell.angle_gamma   90.00
#
_symmetry.space_group_name_H-M   'P 1'
#
loop_
_entity.id
_entity.type
_entity.pdbx_description
1 polymer ?
#
loop_
_entity_poly.entity_id
_entity_poly.type
_entity_poly.pdbx_seq_one_letter_code
_entity_poly.pdbx_strand_id
1 'polypeptide(L)'
;MVFSGDIGNRDQPIIRDPQYIRDADYVLTESTYGDRLHDMDEQPDYTADLAAIIDETLGNGGNVIIPSFAVGRTQELLYFIREMKEQGLVKSVPGFSVVVDSPLAGEATRIFSGDLHGYLDEEAIAALKGGALFQFPGLTITESSDESRALNLDPTPKVIISASGMCDAGRIRHHLKHNLWRPECAVVFVG
;
A
#
# COMPACT_ATOMS: atom_id res chain seq x y z
N MET A 1 -18.96 -28.32 6.73
CA MET A 1 -19.10 -27.01 7.36
C MET A 1 -17.96 -26.12 6.87
N VAL A 2 -18.27 -24.89 6.44
CA VAL A 2 -17.32 -23.93 5.90
C VAL A 2 -17.38 -22.66 6.73
N PHE A 3 -16.22 -22.07 7.02
CA PHE A 3 -16.06 -20.74 7.61
C PHE A 3 -15.33 -19.88 6.59
N SER A 4 -15.93 -18.77 6.16
CA SER A 4 -15.31 -17.93 5.13
C SER A 4 -14.08 -17.16 5.64
N GLY A 5 -14.04 -16.84 6.92
CA GLY A 5 -13.20 -15.75 7.38
C GLY A 5 -13.59 -14.46 6.66
N ASP A 6 -12.62 -13.57 6.45
CA ASP A 6 -12.81 -12.38 5.64
C ASP A 6 -12.82 -12.77 4.15
N ILE A 7 -13.81 -12.28 3.42
CA ILE A 7 -13.94 -12.53 1.98
C ILE A 7 -13.25 -11.40 1.25
N GLY A 8 -12.11 -11.71 0.61
CA GLY A 8 -11.39 -10.76 -0.22
C GLY A 8 -12.02 -10.56 -1.60
N ASN A 9 -11.53 -9.54 -2.29
CA ASN A 9 -11.90 -9.28 -3.68
C ASN A 9 -11.18 -10.26 -4.62
N ARG A 10 -11.69 -10.34 -5.87
CA ARG A 10 -11.04 -11.05 -6.98
C ARG A 10 -10.10 -10.09 -7.71
N ASP A 11 -9.20 -10.68 -8.47
CA ASP A 11 -8.26 -9.95 -9.32
C ASP A 11 -7.41 -8.93 -8.52
N GLN A 12 -7.10 -9.27 -7.24
CA GLN A 12 -6.21 -8.47 -6.42
C GLN A 12 -4.75 -8.71 -6.83
N PRO A 13 -3.93 -7.68 -6.93
CA PRO A 13 -2.53 -7.85 -7.27
C PRO A 13 -1.79 -8.65 -6.18
N ILE A 14 -0.73 -9.33 -6.59
CA ILE A 14 0.21 -10.07 -5.74
C ILE A 14 -0.29 -11.45 -5.32
N ILE A 15 -1.55 -11.58 -4.90
CA ILE A 15 -2.09 -12.82 -4.34
C ILE A 15 -3.06 -13.51 -5.29
N ARG A 16 -3.11 -14.83 -5.22
CA ARG A 16 -4.07 -15.62 -5.99
C ARG A 16 -5.50 -15.35 -5.57
N ASP A 17 -6.41 -15.48 -6.53
CA ASP A 17 -7.84 -15.44 -6.27
C ASP A 17 -8.29 -16.51 -5.26
N PRO A 18 -9.38 -16.22 -4.52
CA PRO A 18 -9.99 -17.17 -3.61
C PRO A 18 -10.42 -18.47 -4.31
N GLN A 19 -10.21 -19.60 -3.64
CA GLN A 19 -10.74 -20.87 -4.12
C GLN A 19 -12.20 -21.05 -3.71
N TYR A 20 -13.06 -21.37 -4.68
CA TYR A 20 -14.47 -21.58 -4.42
C TYR A 20 -14.73 -22.99 -3.88
N ILE A 21 -15.42 -23.05 -2.74
CA ILE A 21 -15.97 -24.29 -2.18
C ILE A 21 -17.38 -24.43 -2.74
N ARG A 22 -17.63 -25.52 -3.50
CA ARG A 22 -18.90 -25.70 -4.22
C ARG A 22 -19.98 -26.38 -3.41
N ASP A 23 -19.60 -27.24 -2.46
CA ASP A 23 -20.53 -28.06 -1.69
C ASP A 23 -20.26 -27.91 -0.19
N ALA A 24 -21.29 -27.55 0.56
CA ALA A 24 -21.24 -27.47 2.01
C ALA A 24 -22.65 -27.60 2.62
N ASP A 25 -22.77 -28.36 3.74
CA ASP A 25 -24.03 -28.46 4.49
C ASP A 25 -24.30 -27.19 5.30
N TYR A 26 -23.24 -26.54 5.78
CA TYR A 26 -23.32 -25.30 6.58
C TYR A 26 -22.20 -24.34 6.16
N VAL A 27 -22.57 -23.07 6.00
CA VAL A 27 -21.63 -21.97 5.70
C VAL A 27 -21.80 -20.88 6.74
N LEU A 28 -20.70 -20.52 7.42
CA LEU A 28 -20.61 -19.31 8.22
C LEU A 28 -19.79 -18.30 7.42
N THR A 29 -20.39 -17.17 7.09
CA THR A 29 -19.77 -16.13 6.27
C THR A 29 -19.86 -14.78 6.97
N GLU A 30 -18.84 -13.93 6.73
CA GLU A 30 -18.94 -12.52 7.06
C GLU A 30 -20.01 -11.83 6.21
N SER A 31 -20.43 -10.63 6.62
CA SER A 31 -21.31 -9.77 5.85
C SER A 31 -21.06 -8.29 6.13
N THR A 32 -19.81 -7.92 6.31
CA THR A 32 -19.37 -6.56 6.68
C THR A 32 -19.90 -5.51 5.71
N TYR A 33 -19.88 -5.81 4.42
CA TYR A 33 -20.44 -4.98 3.36
C TYR A 33 -21.59 -5.66 2.61
N GLY A 34 -22.33 -6.55 3.29
CA GLY A 34 -23.42 -7.32 2.69
C GLY A 34 -24.60 -6.49 2.20
N ASP A 35 -24.68 -5.22 2.58
CA ASP A 35 -25.68 -4.24 2.14
C ASP A 35 -25.20 -3.32 1.00
N ARG A 36 -23.98 -3.53 0.47
CA ARG A 36 -23.37 -2.70 -0.57
C ARG A 36 -23.05 -3.52 -1.79
N LEU A 37 -23.27 -2.93 -2.96
CA LEU A 37 -22.81 -3.48 -4.23
C LEU A 37 -21.45 -2.84 -4.56
N HIS A 38 -20.49 -3.67 -4.99
CA HIS A 38 -19.34 -3.19 -5.73
C HIS A 38 -19.79 -2.93 -7.17
N ASP A 39 -19.73 -1.67 -7.61
CA ASP A 39 -19.96 -1.34 -9.00
C ASP A 39 -18.77 -1.84 -9.82
N MET A 40 -19.03 -2.82 -10.69
CA MET A 40 -17.99 -3.44 -11.54
C MET A 40 -17.84 -2.73 -12.88
N ASP A 41 -18.71 -1.76 -13.19
CA ASP A 41 -18.74 -1.09 -14.48
C ASP A 41 -17.70 0.04 -14.60
N GLU A 42 -17.21 0.57 -13.47
CA GLU A 42 -16.12 1.53 -13.41
C GLU A 42 -14.96 0.96 -12.58
N GLN A 43 -13.94 0.43 -13.23
CA GLN A 43 -12.66 0.14 -12.57
C GLN A 43 -11.77 1.38 -12.70
N PRO A 44 -11.64 2.20 -11.65
CA PRO A 44 -10.72 3.34 -11.69
C PRO A 44 -9.29 2.83 -11.83
N ASP A 45 -8.48 3.52 -12.63
CA ASP A 45 -7.05 3.27 -12.70
C ASP A 45 -6.37 3.86 -11.44
N TYR A 46 -6.42 3.10 -10.36
CA TYR A 46 -5.84 3.51 -9.08
C TYR A 46 -4.35 3.86 -9.18
N THR A 47 -3.63 3.23 -10.12
CA THR A 47 -2.21 3.52 -10.34
C THR A 47 -2.03 4.91 -10.95
N ALA A 48 -2.80 5.25 -11.96
CA ALA A 48 -2.75 6.57 -12.60
C ALA A 48 -3.21 7.67 -11.65
N ASP A 49 -4.29 7.45 -10.90
CA ASP A 49 -4.83 8.41 -9.94
C ASP A 49 -3.84 8.69 -8.81
N LEU A 50 -3.26 7.66 -8.22
CA LEU A 50 -2.24 7.81 -7.18
C LEU A 50 -0.98 8.48 -7.72
N ALA A 51 -0.55 8.15 -8.94
CA ALA A 51 0.59 8.78 -9.59
C ALA A 51 0.35 10.28 -9.82
N ALA A 52 -0.84 10.69 -10.23
CA ALA A 52 -1.19 12.08 -10.41
C ALA A 52 -1.15 12.86 -9.08
N ILE A 53 -1.70 12.30 -8.00
CA ILE A 53 -1.64 12.91 -6.66
C ILE A 53 -0.19 13.05 -6.19
N ILE A 54 0.63 12.02 -6.37
CA ILE A 54 2.05 12.05 -6.00
C ILE A 54 2.78 13.12 -6.82
N ASP A 55 2.58 13.16 -8.13
CA ASP A 55 3.25 14.11 -9.04
C ASP A 55 2.94 15.56 -8.67
N GLU A 56 1.67 15.88 -8.47
CA GLU A 56 1.22 17.22 -8.07
C GLU A 56 1.76 17.60 -6.69
N THR A 57 1.60 16.73 -5.69
CA THR A 57 1.95 17.03 -4.30
C THR A 57 3.45 17.23 -4.13
N LEU A 58 4.26 16.31 -4.66
CA LEU A 58 5.72 16.39 -4.57
C LEU A 58 6.26 17.57 -5.41
N GLY A 59 5.67 17.84 -6.58
CA GLY A 59 5.99 18.98 -7.43
C GLY A 59 5.76 20.32 -6.76
N ASN A 60 4.78 20.40 -5.86
CA ASN A 60 4.49 21.57 -5.03
C ASN A 60 5.31 21.64 -3.73
N GLY A 61 6.23 20.70 -3.52
CA GLY A 61 7.10 20.66 -2.33
C GLY A 61 6.45 20.05 -1.08
N GLY A 62 5.30 19.39 -1.23
CA GLY A 62 4.57 18.73 -0.15
C GLY A 62 4.95 17.25 0.02
N ASN A 63 4.45 16.64 1.09
CA ASN A 63 4.53 15.21 1.35
C ASN A 63 3.20 14.53 1.03
N VAL A 64 3.25 13.31 0.51
CA VAL A 64 2.09 12.42 0.41
C VAL A 64 2.10 11.48 1.60
N ILE A 65 1.05 11.55 2.43
CA ILE A 65 0.90 10.71 3.62
C ILE A 65 -0.17 9.65 3.34
N ILE A 66 0.20 8.38 3.44
CA ILE A 66 -0.71 7.26 3.16
C ILE A 66 -0.88 6.41 4.44
N PRO A 67 -2.00 6.58 5.16
CA PRO A 67 -2.38 5.65 6.22
C PRO A 67 -2.61 4.27 5.63
N SER A 68 -1.97 3.24 6.18
CA SER A 68 -2.07 1.90 5.62
C SER A 68 -1.97 0.82 6.69
N PHE A 69 -2.67 -0.30 6.48
CA PHE A 69 -2.45 -1.51 7.26
C PHE A 69 -1.05 -2.07 6.97
N ALA A 70 -0.39 -2.57 8.02
CA ALA A 70 0.98 -3.07 7.91
C ALA A 70 1.09 -4.33 7.03
N VAL A 71 0.03 -5.12 6.96
CA VAL A 71 -0.04 -6.38 6.21
C VAL A 71 -1.08 -6.24 5.09
N GLY A 72 -0.72 -6.67 3.90
CA GLY A 72 -1.55 -6.64 2.69
C GLY A 72 -1.47 -5.28 1.99
N ARG A 73 -2.19 -4.28 2.47
CA ARG A 73 -2.32 -2.98 1.80
C ARG A 73 -0.99 -2.23 1.60
N THR A 74 -0.07 -2.29 2.57
CA THR A 74 1.27 -1.69 2.38
C THR A 74 2.02 -2.36 1.24
N GLN A 75 1.94 -3.69 1.11
CA GLN A 75 2.62 -4.43 0.04
C GLN A 75 2.01 -4.11 -1.34
N GLU A 76 0.69 -4.00 -1.43
CA GLU A 76 0.01 -3.56 -2.67
C GLU A 76 0.46 -2.15 -3.09
N LEU A 77 0.52 -1.21 -2.14
CA LEU A 77 1.03 0.14 -2.42
C LEU A 77 2.47 0.13 -2.94
N LEU A 78 3.34 -0.67 -2.33
CA LEU A 78 4.73 -0.80 -2.79
C LEU A 78 4.81 -1.38 -4.20
N TYR A 79 3.95 -2.35 -4.53
CA TYR A 79 3.84 -2.92 -5.85
C TYR A 79 3.44 -1.85 -6.89
N PHE A 80 2.37 -1.11 -6.65
CA PHE A 80 1.92 -0.04 -7.55
C PHE A 80 2.95 1.09 -7.68
N ILE A 81 3.57 1.51 -6.58
CA ILE A 81 4.60 2.57 -6.63
C ILE A 81 5.84 2.11 -7.41
N ARG A 82 6.23 0.85 -7.32
CA ARG A 82 7.28 0.28 -8.17
C ARG A 82 6.91 0.42 -9.64
N GLU A 83 5.71 0.00 -10.03
CA GLU A 83 5.23 0.12 -11.41
C GLU A 83 5.22 1.59 -11.89
N MET A 84 4.73 2.50 -11.05
CA MET A 84 4.74 3.94 -11.36
C MET A 84 6.16 4.45 -11.64
N LYS A 85 7.15 4.00 -10.87
CA LYS A 85 8.55 4.38 -11.07
C LYS A 85 9.14 3.76 -12.33
N GLU A 86 8.86 2.49 -12.61
CA GLU A 86 9.30 1.79 -13.83
C GLU A 86 8.72 2.43 -15.10
N GLN A 87 7.46 2.85 -15.04
CA GLN A 87 6.76 3.52 -16.14
C GLN A 87 7.03 5.02 -16.22
N GLY A 88 7.68 5.61 -15.20
CA GLY A 88 7.98 7.05 -15.16
C GLY A 88 6.72 7.92 -15.11
N LEU A 89 5.69 7.50 -14.39
CA LEU A 89 4.41 8.21 -14.31
C LEU A 89 4.51 9.52 -13.51
N VAL A 90 5.38 9.57 -12.48
CA VAL A 90 5.67 10.78 -11.70
C VAL A 90 6.81 11.54 -12.36
N LYS A 91 6.51 12.74 -12.89
CA LYS A 91 7.42 13.50 -13.75
C LYS A 91 8.10 14.67 -13.04
N SER A 92 7.41 15.30 -12.08
CA SER A 92 7.90 16.46 -11.34
C SER A 92 9.11 16.10 -10.46
N VAL A 93 9.12 14.89 -9.86
CA VAL A 93 10.22 14.38 -9.03
C VAL A 93 10.49 12.90 -9.37
N PRO A 94 11.11 12.58 -10.52
CA PRO A 94 11.22 11.19 -11.02
C PRO A 94 11.89 10.22 -10.04
N GLY A 95 12.85 10.71 -9.25
CA GLY A 95 13.58 9.92 -8.23
C GLY A 95 12.98 9.99 -6.83
N PHE A 96 11.70 10.30 -6.68
CA PHE A 96 11.07 10.56 -5.39
C PHE A 96 11.30 9.44 -4.37
N SER A 97 11.42 9.87 -3.09
CA SER A 97 11.59 8.96 -1.97
C SER A 97 10.26 8.41 -1.48
N VAL A 98 10.27 7.15 -1.11
CA VAL A 98 9.14 6.44 -0.48
C VAL A 98 9.62 5.86 0.84
N VAL A 99 8.92 6.15 1.92
CA VAL A 99 9.28 5.67 3.24
C VAL A 99 8.14 4.85 3.82
N VAL A 100 8.43 3.61 4.18
CA VAL A 100 7.52 2.78 5.00
C VAL A 100 7.91 2.99 6.46
N ASP A 101 7.12 3.79 7.16
CA ASP A 101 7.37 4.06 8.58
C ASP A 101 6.49 3.18 9.48
N SER A 102 6.79 1.89 9.45
CA SER A 102 6.15 0.86 10.27
C SER A 102 7.06 -0.38 10.36
N PRO A 103 7.62 -0.70 11.52
CA PRO A 103 8.44 -1.91 11.70
C PRO A 103 7.68 -3.19 11.33
N LEU A 104 6.39 -3.27 11.71
CA LEU A 104 5.56 -4.43 11.37
C LEU A 104 5.35 -4.56 9.85
N ALA A 105 5.16 -3.44 9.14
CA ALA A 105 5.05 -3.45 7.69
C ALA A 105 6.37 -3.89 7.03
N GLY A 106 7.51 -3.49 7.59
CA GLY A 106 8.83 -3.94 7.15
C GLY A 106 8.99 -5.46 7.28
N GLU A 107 8.64 -6.02 8.43
CA GLU A 107 8.66 -7.47 8.64
C GLU A 107 7.69 -8.22 7.72
N ALA A 108 6.46 -7.71 7.55
CA ALA A 108 5.50 -8.29 6.61
C ALA A 108 6.06 -8.27 5.17
N THR A 109 6.62 -7.15 4.73
CA THR A 109 7.22 -7.02 3.39
C THR A 109 8.37 -8.00 3.19
N ARG A 110 9.18 -8.25 4.23
CA ARG A 110 10.24 -9.26 4.19
C ARG A 110 9.69 -10.67 3.99
N ILE A 111 8.57 -11.00 4.65
CA ILE A 111 7.89 -12.30 4.47
C ILE A 111 7.33 -12.40 3.06
N PHE A 112 6.65 -11.37 2.56
CA PHE A 112 6.12 -11.32 1.20
C PHE A 112 7.21 -11.36 0.10
N SER A 113 8.44 -10.98 0.43
CA SER A 113 9.59 -11.09 -0.47
C SER A 113 10.24 -12.48 -0.48
N GLY A 114 9.78 -13.38 0.40
CA GLY A 114 10.28 -14.76 0.53
C GLY A 114 9.64 -15.73 -0.47
N ASP A 115 9.86 -17.02 -0.23
CA ASP A 115 9.26 -18.09 -1.03
C ASP A 115 7.79 -18.30 -0.65
N LEU A 116 6.92 -17.61 -1.36
CA LEU A 116 5.46 -17.75 -1.24
C LEU A 116 4.85 -18.53 -2.42
N HIS A 117 5.56 -19.53 -2.95
CA HIS A 117 5.02 -20.41 -3.97
C HIS A 117 3.67 -21.00 -3.54
N GLY A 118 2.65 -20.77 -4.38
CA GLY A 118 1.29 -21.24 -4.12
C GLY A 118 0.35 -20.16 -3.55
N TYR A 119 0.85 -19.04 -3.10
CA TYR A 119 0.03 -17.90 -2.62
C TYR A 119 0.06 -16.69 -3.57
N LEU A 120 1.15 -16.53 -4.31
CA LEU A 120 1.29 -15.44 -5.28
C LEU A 120 0.63 -15.77 -6.62
N ASP A 121 0.14 -14.76 -7.31
CA ASP A 121 -0.32 -14.84 -8.68
C ASP A 121 0.86 -14.99 -9.67
N GLU A 122 0.57 -15.20 -10.95
CA GLU A 122 1.60 -15.44 -11.96
C GLU A 122 2.45 -14.18 -12.25
N GLU A 123 1.85 -13.00 -12.14
CA GLU A 123 2.52 -11.71 -12.39
C GLU A 123 3.51 -11.39 -11.27
N ALA A 124 3.10 -11.57 -10.01
CA ALA A 124 3.98 -11.42 -8.86
C ALA A 124 5.15 -12.42 -8.89
N ILE A 125 4.88 -13.68 -9.28
CA ILE A 125 5.94 -14.68 -9.46
C ILE A 125 6.91 -14.27 -10.57
N ALA A 126 6.42 -13.72 -11.69
CA ALA A 126 7.26 -13.24 -12.77
C ALA A 126 8.11 -12.03 -12.32
N ALA A 127 7.51 -11.09 -11.59
CA ALA A 127 8.20 -9.93 -11.03
C ALA A 127 9.30 -10.33 -10.02
N LEU A 128 9.05 -11.33 -9.17
CA LEU A 128 10.06 -11.87 -8.25
C LEU A 128 11.26 -12.49 -8.98
N LYS A 129 11.04 -13.15 -10.11
CA LYS A 129 12.14 -13.68 -10.94
C LYS A 129 12.99 -12.57 -11.55
N GLY A 130 12.41 -11.40 -11.78
CA GLY A 130 13.10 -10.18 -12.25
C GLY A 130 13.92 -9.45 -11.18
N GLY A 131 13.78 -9.88 -9.90
CA GLY A 131 14.68 -9.46 -8.81
C GLY A 131 14.06 -8.77 -7.61
N ALA A 132 12.85 -8.19 -7.69
CA ALA A 132 12.34 -7.54 -6.46
C ALA A 132 10.89 -7.02 -6.58
N LEU A 133 9.95 -7.73 -6.02
CA LEU A 133 8.55 -7.31 -5.99
C LEU A 133 8.34 -5.99 -5.22
N PHE A 134 9.09 -5.79 -4.13
CA PHE A 134 8.96 -4.65 -3.22
C PHE A 134 10.25 -3.84 -3.04
N GLN A 135 11.19 -3.89 -4.00
CA GLN A 135 12.42 -3.12 -3.93
C GLN A 135 12.55 -2.24 -5.17
N PHE A 136 12.75 -0.96 -4.95
CA PHE A 136 12.98 0.02 -6.00
C PHE A 136 13.85 1.17 -5.47
N PRO A 137 14.55 1.92 -6.34
CA PRO A 137 15.34 3.06 -5.92
C PRO A 137 14.52 4.11 -5.16
N GLY A 138 15.04 4.54 -4.01
CA GLY A 138 14.38 5.53 -3.16
C GLY A 138 13.39 4.96 -2.13
N LEU A 139 13.24 3.64 -2.04
CA LEU A 139 12.49 3.02 -0.94
C LEU A 139 13.37 2.92 0.31
N THR A 140 12.81 3.34 1.44
CA THR A 140 13.39 3.18 2.78
C THR A 140 12.35 2.62 3.74
N ILE A 141 12.75 1.71 4.59
CA ILE A 141 11.91 1.18 5.68
C ILE A 141 12.56 1.61 6.99
N THR A 142 11.81 2.29 7.86
CA THR A 142 12.33 2.72 9.16
C THR A 142 12.05 1.67 10.22
N GLU A 143 13.02 1.47 11.08
CA GLU A 143 12.92 0.54 12.20
C GLU A 143 12.77 1.27 13.53
N SER A 144 13.59 2.29 13.76
CA SER A 144 13.66 3.02 15.02
C SER A 144 12.67 4.19 15.12
N SER A 145 12.39 4.60 16.35
CA SER A 145 11.60 5.80 16.63
C SER A 145 12.35 7.09 16.27
N ASP A 146 13.67 7.07 16.29
CA ASP A 146 14.49 8.25 15.97
C ASP A 146 14.50 8.50 14.46
N GLU A 147 14.58 7.45 13.65
CA GLU A 147 14.39 7.55 12.19
C GLU A 147 13.01 8.11 11.86
N SER A 148 11.95 7.60 12.51
CA SER A 148 10.59 8.09 12.33
C SER A 148 10.44 9.57 12.65
N ARG A 149 11.07 10.05 13.74
CA ARG A 149 11.08 11.48 14.11
C ARG A 149 11.84 12.33 13.10
N ALA A 150 12.97 11.83 12.60
CA ALA A 150 13.78 12.53 11.61
C ALA A 150 13.00 12.84 10.32
N LEU A 151 12.10 11.95 9.90
CA LEU A 151 11.25 12.17 8.73
C LEU A 151 10.41 13.45 8.83
N ASN A 152 9.92 13.78 10.02
CA ASN A 152 9.10 14.97 10.23
C ASN A 152 9.91 16.27 10.28
N LEU A 153 11.23 16.18 10.38
CA LEU A 153 12.17 17.32 10.36
C LEU A 153 12.82 17.51 8.99
N ASP A 154 12.77 16.52 8.13
CA ASP A 154 13.33 16.57 6.78
C ASP A 154 12.35 17.25 5.82
N PRO A 155 12.69 18.43 5.26
CA PRO A 155 11.81 19.17 4.37
C PRO A 155 11.71 18.59 2.95
N THR A 156 12.51 17.59 2.62
CA THR A 156 12.51 16.98 1.28
C THR A 156 11.16 16.31 1.02
N PRO A 157 10.46 16.64 -0.09
CA PRO A 157 9.19 16.00 -0.46
C PRO A 157 9.33 14.48 -0.60
N LYS A 158 8.40 13.75 -0.02
CA LYS A 158 8.42 12.28 -0.01
C LYS A 158 7.03 11.68 0.15
N VAL A 159 6.89 10.42 -0.21
CA VAL A 159 5.74 9.59 0.12
C VAL A 159 6.01 8.87 1.43
N ILE A 160 5.11 8.96 2.40
CA ILE A 160 5.20 8.28 3.70
C ILE A 160 4.01 7.34 3.85
N ILE A 161 4.29 6.04 3.90
CA ILE A 161 3.31 4.98 4.17
C ILE A 161 3.48 4.56 5.62
N SER A 162 2.43 4.65 6.44
CA SER A 162 2.56 4.38 7.87
C SER A 162 1.28 3.78 8.46
N ALA A 163 1.43 2.88 9.42
CA ALA A 163 0.32 2.28 10.16
C ALA A 163 -0.09 3.18 11.36
N SER A 164 -1.39 3.19 11.82
CA SER A 164 -2.47 2.32 11.32
C SER A 164 -3.21 2.94 10.13
N GLY A 165 -3.91 2.08 9.36
CA GLY A 165 -4.76 2.55 8.27
C GLY A 165 -5.96 3.37 8.73
N MET A 166 -6.43 3.18 9.96
CA MET A 166 -7.56 3.91 10.55
C MET A 166 -7.14 5.22 11.24
N CYS A 167 -5.88 5.57 11.24
CA CYS A 167 -5.33 6.80 11.87
C CYS A 167 -5.55 6.94 13.39
N ASP A 168 -6.04 5.90 14.05
CA ASP A 168 -6.36 5.89 15.49
C ASP A 168 -5.15 5.63 16.39
N ALA A 169 -4.13 4.96 15.85
CA ALA A 169 -2.92 4.55 16.55
C ALA A 169 -1.68 4.61 15.62
N GLY A 170 -0.51 4.33 16.19
CA GLY A 170 0.73 4.18 15.43
C GLY A 170 1.41 5.48 15.03
N ARG A 171 2.47 5.32 14.24
CA ARG A 171 3.34 6.42 13.81
C ARG A 171 2.65 7.38 12.85
N ILE A 172 1.64 6.92 12.12
CA ILE A 172 0.82 7.74 11.23
C ILE A 172 0.29 9.01 11.90
N ARG A 173 -0.08 8.93 13.18
CA ARG A 173 -0.59 10.10 13.93
C ARG A 173 0.43 11.23 14.02
N HIS A 174 1.71 10.89 14.11
CA HIS A 174 2.78 11.90 14.14
C HIS A 174 2.96 12.55 12.76
N HIS A 175 2.92 11.74 11.68
CA HIS A 175 2.99 12.26 10.31
C HIS A 175 1.80 13.16 9.99
N LEU A 176 0.58 12.77 10.36
CA LEU A 176 -0.61 13.61 10.21
C LEU A 176 -0.46 14.94 10.96
N LYS A 177 0.00 14.90 12.23
CA LYS A 177 0.22 16.11 13.02
C LYS A 177 1.18 17.11 12.36
N HIS A 178 2.21 16.62 11.66
CA HIS A 178 3.22 17.46 11.03
C HIS A 178 2.87 17.91 9.62
N ASN A 179 1.93 17.23 8.94
CA ASN A 179 1.64 17.49 7.53
C ASN A 179 0.21 17.98 7.26
N LEU A 180 -0.77 17.68 8.13
CA LEU A 180 -2.18 17.95 7.86
C LEU A 180 -2.52 19.46 7.72
N TRP A 181 -1.77 20.32 8.37
CA TRP A 181 -1.95 21.78 8.32
C TRP A 181 -1.23 22.45 7.13
N ARG A 182 -0.41 21.71 6.41
CA ARG A 182 0.38 22.18 5.27
C ARG A 182 -0.43 22.00 3.99
N PRO A 183 -0.81 23.10 3.30
CA PRO A 183 -1.69 23.04 2.13
C PRO A 183 -1.06 22.33 0.93
N GLU A 184 0.28 22.29 0.87
CA GLU A 184 1.02 21.55 -0.17
C GLU A 184 1.07 20.05 0.05
N CYS A 185 0.69 19.54 1.22
CA CYS A 185 0.70 18.11 1.53
C CYS A 185 -0.64 17.45 1.21
N ALA A 186 -0.61 16.18 0.84
CA ALA A 186 -1.79 15.35 0.62
C ALA A 186 -1.85 14.18 1.61
N VAL A 187 -3.08 13.84 2.03
CA VAL A 187 -3.37 12.60 2.76
C VAL A 187 -4.23 11.73 1.86
N VAL A 188 -3.75 10.53 1.53
CA VAL A 188 -4.42 9.60 0.61
C VAL A 188 -4.89 8.40 1.39
N PHE A 189 -6.20 8.22 1.46
CA PHE A 189 -6.81 7.03 2.04
C PHE A 189 -6.98 5.97 0.95
N VAL A 190 -6.49 4.77 1.24
CA VAL A 190 -6.55 3.60 0.37
C VAL A 190 -7.36 2.53 1.10
N GLY A 191 -8.59 2.32 0.67
CA GLY A 191 -9.52 1.43 1.35
C GLY A 191 -10.18 0.42 0.46
#